data_1865ba7c270047ab2c7a3ae34262eef8
#
_entry.id   1865ba7c270047ab2c7a3ae34262eef8
#
_cell.length_a   1.000
_cell.length_b   1.000
_cell.length_c   1.000
_cell.angle_alpha   90.00
_cell.angle_beta   90.00
_cell.angle_gamma   90.00
#
_symmetry.space_group_name_H-M   'P 1'
#
loop_
_entity.id
_entity.type
_entity.pdbx_description
1 polymer ?
#
loop_
_entity_poly.entity_id
_entity_poly.type
_entity_poly.pdbx_seq_one_letter_code
_entity_poly.pdbx_strand_id
1 'polypeptide(L)'
;MLQLLSGNPRTVDALGFLLAFALTALMDSVFHDKLPHDHGRAFAVNGELSKGKARGSGLIFVLCIALVTLAVVPFKAEYVIYTVLLIASMLSGYFDDAAETAWNEYKKGLIDLVIAVVAGVTYLNFNGTEVNFLSWSFSLPYAVYLILIIVLIWASINVVNCTDGVDGLSASVAVVTIGTYLLAYKTELAEYGTAGVVFMGALLAYLWSNAKPSSLLMGDAGSRAMGFFIAMLSLKCGHPFAFLLAAIVFIVDGSLGILKISLKRFLHISILKLSLIHISEPTRRSY
;
A
#
# COMPACT_ATOMS: atom_id res chain seq x y z
N MET A 1 -4.76 -20.49 -13.00
CA MET A 1 -4.42 -21.11 -14.28
C MET A 1 -2.96 -21.56 -14.34
N LEU A 2 -1.98 -20.73 -14.05
CA LEU A 2 -0.54 -21.12 -14.00
C LEU A 2 -0.22 -22.17 -12.92
N GLN A 3 -0.96 -22.22 -11.80
CA GLN A 3 -0.84 -23.28 -10.79
C GLN A 3 -1.16 -24.67 -11.31
N LEU A 4 -2.03 -24.78 -12.32
CA LEU A 4 -2.34 -26.07 -12.96
C LEU A 4 -1.22 -26.55 -13.89
N LEU A 5 -0.34 -25.64 -14.30
CA LEU A 5 0.76 -25.92 -15.24
C LEU A 5 2.09 -26.19 -14.53
N SER A 6 2.27 -25.71 -13.29
CA SER A 6 3.47 -25.95 -12.51
C SER A 6 3.10 -26.50 -11.14
N GLY A 7 3.36 -27.77 -10.88
CA GLY A 7 3.14 -28.42 -9.58
C GLY A 7 4.04 -27.89 -8.44
N ASN A 8 4.87 -26.86 -8.68
CA ASN A 8 5.80 -26.31 -7.69
C ASN A 8 5.43 -24.86 -7.32
N PRO A 9 5.05 -24.59 -6.05
CA PRO A 9 4.70 -23.25 -5.59
C PRO A 9 5.81 -22.20 -5.82
N ARG A 10 7.09 -22.57 -5.68
CA ARG A 10 8.21 -21.67 -5.91
C ARG A 10 8.30 -21.19 -7.35
N THR A 11 7.95 -22.05 -8.30
CA THR A 11 7.93 -21.69 -9.73
C THR A 11 6.80 -20.70 -10.01
N VAL A 12 5.65 -20.89 -9.38
CA VAL A 12 4.51 -19.95 -9.50
C VAL A 12 4.86 -18.60 -8.92
N ASP A 13 5.49 -18.56 -7.74
CA ASP A 13 5.96 -17.32 -7.09
C ASP A 13 6.96 -16.58 -7.99
N ALA A 14 7.96 -17.28 -8.53
CA ALA A 14 8.97 -16.70 -9.41
C ALA A 14 8.36 -16.15 -10.72
N LEU A 15 7.47 -16.92 -11.35
CA LEU A 15 6.77 -16.47 -12.55
C LEU A 15 5.84 -15.28 -12.26
N GLY A 16 5.11 -15.31 -11.15
CA GLY A 16 4.25 -14.20 -10.71
C GLY A 16 5.05 -12.92 -10.50
N PHE A 17 6.19 -13.03 -9.83
CA PHE A 17 7.11 -11.90 -9.63
C PHE A 17 7.61 -11.31 -10.96
N LEU A 18 8.16 -12.16 -11.84
CA LEU A 18 8.73 -11.74 -13.12
C LEU A 18 7.66 -11.14 -14.05
N LEU A 19 6.47 -11.75 -14.09
CA LEU A 19 5.35 -11.22 -14.89
C LEU A 19 4.89 -9.86 -14.37
N ALA A 20 4.73 -9.72 -13.05
CA ALA A 20 4.33 -8.44 -12.45
C ALA A 20 5.38 -7.36 -12.67
N PHE A 21 6.65 -7.69 -12.49
CA PHE A 21 7.76 -6.78 -12.75
C PHE A 21 7.79 -6.34 -14.23
N ALA A 22 7.81 -7.29 -15.15
CA ALA A 22 7.92 -6.99 -16.58
C ALA A 22 6.69 -6.23 -17.11
N LEU A 23 5.48 -6.64 -16.68
CA LEU A 23 4.25 -5.98 -17.09
C LEU A 23 4.17 -4.54 -16.55
N THR A 24 4.51 -4.33 -15.28
CA THR A 24 4.52 -2.99 -14.68
C THR A 24 5.57 -2.09 -15.35
N ALA A 25 6.79 -2.57 -15.54
CA ALA A 25 7.86 -1.81 -16.20
C ALA A 25 7.47 -1.41 -17.63
N LEU A 26 6.86 -2.34 -18.39
CA LEU A 26 6.37 -2.08 -19.74
C LEU A 26 5.24 -1.05 -19.73
N MET A 27 4.24 -1.23 -18.87
CA MET A 27 3.08 -0.34 -18.80
C MET A 27 3.46 1.06 -18.31
N ASP A 28 4.32 1.18 -17.30
CA ASP A 28 4.86 2.47 -16.84
C ASP A 28 5.58 3.20 -17.98
N SER A 29 6.38 2.48 -18.80
CA SER A 29 7.06 3.07 -19.97
C SER A 29 6.08 3.53 -21.06
N VAL A 30 5.06 2.72 -21.37
CA VAL A 30 4.09 3.02 -22.44
C VAL A 30 3.13 4.14 -22.05
N PHE A 31 2.74 4.21 -20.79
CA PHE A 31 1.72 5.15 -20.31
C PHE A 31 2.32 6.38 -19.61
N HIS A 32 3.63 6.48 -19.45
CA HIS A 32 4.30 7.58 -18.79
C HIS A 32 3.76 8.97 -19.23
N ASP A 33 3.74 9.22 -20.52
CA ASP A 33 3.34 10.51 -21.09
C ASP A 33 1.80 10.74 -21.11
N LYS A 34 1.02 9.69 -20.75
CA LYS A 34 -0.45 9.77 -20.71
C LYS A 34 -0.99 10.00 -19.31
N LEU A 35 -0.13 9.89 -18.29
CA LEU A 35 -0.51 10.14 -16.91
C LEU A 35 -0.66 11.66 -16.66
N PRO A 36 -1.56 12.05 -15.73
CA PRO A 36 -1.63 13.44 -15.30
C PRO A 36 -0.31 13.90 -14.71
N HIS A 37 -0.01 15.17 -14.82
CA HIS A 37 1.22 15.76 -14.28
C HIS A 37 0.97 16.37 -12.90
N ASP A 38 1.93 16.21 -12.01
CA ASP A 38 1.84 16.76 -10.65
C ASP A 38 1.91 18.29 -10.68
N HIS A 39 1.00 18.93 -9.95
CA HIS A 39 0.93 20.40 -9.83
C HIS A 39 1.85 20.97 -8.73
N GLY A 40 2.57 20.11 -8.02
CA GLY A 40 3.37 20.44 -6.84
C GLY A 40 2.62 20.14 -5.55
N ARG A 41 3.36 19.70 -4.52
CA ARG A 41 2.79 19.31 -3.22
C ARG A 41 3.02 20.41 -2.19
N ALA A 42 1.99 21.18 -1.84
CA ALA A 42 2.08 22.32 -0.93
C ALA A 42 2.59 21.98 0.50
N PHE A 43 2.49 20.72 0.92
CA PHE A 43 2.85 20.25 2.26
C PHE A 43 4.09 19.35 2.30
N ALA A 44 4.61 18.92 1.15
CA ALA A 44 5.82 18.10 1.05
C ALA A 44 7.08 18.99 1.08
N VAL A 45 8.15 18.47 1.67
CA VAL A 45 9.47 19.11 1.61
C VAL A 45 9.93 19.08 0.15
N ASN A 46 10.30 20.27 -0.40
CA ASN A 46 10.63 20.42 -1.82
C ASN A 46 9.51 19.97 -2.80
N GLY A 47 8.25 20.10 -2.40
CA GLY A 47 7.11 19.70 -3.23
C GLY A 47 7.04 20.38 -4.60
N GLU A 48 7.75 21.49 -4.80
CA GLU A 48 7.92 22.10 -6.13
C GLU A 48 8.79 21.28 -7.09
N LEU A 49 9.68 20.42 -6.57
CA LEU A 49 10.52 19.55 -7.39
C LEU A 49 9.73 18.37 -8.00
N SER A 50 8.53 18.12 -7.52
CA SER A 50 7.62 17.12 -8.11
C SER A 50 6.81 17.68 -9.28
N LYS A 51 6.75 19.02 -9.42
CA LYS A 51 5.96 19.68 -10.44
C LYS A 51 6.39 19.25 -11.85
N GLY A 52 5.41 18.81 -12.63
CA GLY A 52 5.62 18.33 -13.99
C GLY A 52 6.00 16.84 -14.11
N LYS A 53 6.20 16.12 -12.99
CA LYS A 53 6.38 14.65 -13.02
C LYS A 53 5.04 13.96 -13.29
N ALA A 54 5.09 12.84 -14.00
CA ALA A 54 3.90 12.02 -14.21
C ALA A 54 3.42 11.42 -12.87
N ARG A 55 2.13 11.59 -12.55
CA ARG A 55 1.50 11.15 -11.30
C ARG A 55 0.38 10.16 -11.58
N GLY A 56 0.19 9.16 -10.72
CA GLY A 56 -0.86 8.16 -10.85
C GLY A 56 -0.38 6.82 -11.41
N SER A 57 0.93 6.55 -11.41
CA SER A 57 1.48 5.22 -11.74
C SER A 57 0.88 4.13 -10.83
N GLY A 58 0.31 4.52 -9.66
CA GLY A 58 -0.48 3.63 -8.82
C GLY A 58 -1.60 2.92 -9.57
N LEU A 59 -2.27 3.59 -10.50
CA LEU A 59 -3.28 2.97 -11.37
C LEU A 59 -2.66 1.82 -12.19
N ILE A 60 -1.48 2.05 -12.76
CA ILE A 60 -0.80 1.09 -13.63
C ILE A 60 -0.38 -0.14 -12.84
N PHE A 61 0.44 0.04 -11.80
CA PHE A 61 0.99 -1.11 -11.10
C PHE A 61 -0.08 -1.90 -10.33
N VAL A 62 -1.12 -1.26 -9.79
CA VAL A 62 -2.22 -1.98 -9.10
C VAL A 62 -3.04 -2.82 -10.08
N LEU A 63 -3.32 -2.31 -11.28
CA LEU A 63 -3.97 -3.11 -12.31
C LEU A 63 -3.10 -4.28 -12.77
N CYS A 64 -1.78 -4.08 -12.94
CA CYS A 64 -0.85 -5.16 -13.23
C CYS A 64 -0.84 -6.22 -12.13
N ILE A 65 -0.81 -5.79 -10.85
CA ILE A 65 -0.92 -6.70 -9.69
C ILE A 65 -2.21 -7.48 -9.74
N ALA A 66 -3.35 -6.83 -9.95
CA ALA A 66 -4.65 -7.49 -10.01
C ALA A 66 -4.70 -8.55 -11.11
N LEU A 67 -4.26 -8.21 -12.32
CA LEU A 67 -4.24 -9.13 -13.46
C LEU A 67 -3.34 -10.34 -13.19
N VAL A 68 -2.12 -10.12 -12.72
CA VAL A 68 -1.18 -11.21 -12.45
C VAL A 68 -1.64 -12.04 -11.26
N THR A 69 -2.16 -11.42 -10.19
CA THR A 69 -2.71 -12.16 -9.04
C THR A 69 -3.85 -13.09 -9.46
N LEU A 70 -4.81 -12.60 -10.26
CA LEU A 70 -5.89 -13.45 -10.79
C LEU A 70 -5.40 -14.59 -11.68
N ALA A 71 -4.23 -14.46 -12.32
CA ALA A 71 -3.64 -15.50 -13.15
C ALA A 71 -2.89 -16.57 -12.34
N VAL A 72 -2.21 -16.17 -11.23
CA VAL A 72 -1.29 -17.05 -10.49
C VAL A 72 -1.84 -17.54 -9.14
N VAL A 73 -2.72 -16.78 -8.48
CA VAL A 73 -3.33 -17.17 -7.20
C VAL A 73 -4.60 -18.01 -7.47
N PRO A 74 -4.93 -19.00 -6.65
CA PRO A 74 -6.15 -19.77 -6.79
C PRO A 74 -7.40 -18.91 -6.81
N PHE A 75 -8.33 -19.24 -7.69
CA PHE A 75 -9.61 -18.53 -7.80
C PHE A 75 -10.52 -18.90 -6.62
N LYS A 76 -10.40 -18.15 -5.52
CA LYS A 76 -11.27 -18.24 -4.33
C LYS A 76 -12.09 -16.96 -4.23
N ALA A 77 -13.35 -17.06 -3.86
CA ALA A 77 -14.24 -15.90 -3.72
C ALA A 77 -13.64 -14.82 -2.80
N GLU A 78 -13.01 -15.23 -1.71
CA GLU A 78 -12.30 -14.35 -0.78
C GLU A 78 -11.23 -13.51 -1.48
N TYR A 79 -10.36 -14.13 -2.27
CA TYR A 79 -9.24 -13.44 -2.94
C TYR A 79 -9.72 -12.53 -4.08
N VAL A 80 -10.80 -12.90 -4.75
CA VAL A 80 -11.44 -12.05 -5.75
C VAL A 80 -12.01 -10.80 -5.10
N ILE A 81 -12.71 -10.93 -3.96
CA ILE A 81 -13.23 -9.78 -3.22
C ILE A 81 -12.09 -8.85 -2.79
N TYR A 82 -10.99 -9.38 -2.23
CA TYR A 82 -9.84 -8.56 -1.85
C TYR A 82 -9.20 -7.86 -3.05
N THR A 83 -9.13 -8.51 -4.21
CA THR A 83 -8.63 -7.89 -5.45
C THR A 83 -9.54 -6.76 -5.92
N VAL A 84 -10.86 -6.94 -5.84
CA VAL A 84 -11.84 -5.89 -6.15
C VAL A 84 -11.71 -4.70 -5.17
N LEU A 85 -11.54 -4.97 -3.88
CA LEU A 85 -11.34 -3.92 -2.86
C LEU A 85 -10.00 -3.20 -3.02
N LEU A 86 -8.94 -3.90 -3.44
CA LEU A 86 -7.66 -3.31 -3.81
C LEU A 86 -7.83 -2.32 -4.96
N ILE A 87 -8.55 -2.72 -6.01
CA ILE A 87 -8.88 -1.86 -7.15
C ILE A 87 -9.77 -0.68 -6.71
N ALA A 88 -10.74 -0.90 -5.83
CA ALA A 88 -11.60 0.16 -5.30
C ALA A 88 -10.78 1.20 -4.50
N SER A 89 -9.84 0.75 -3.67
CA SER A 89 -8.92 1.62 -2.93
C SER A 89 -8.04 2.44 -3.89
N MET A 90 -7.49 1.81 -4.92
CA MET A 90 -6.73 2.46 -5.99
C MET A 90 -7.57 3.50 -6.73
N LEU A 91 -8.79 3.15 -7.16
CA LEU A 91 -9.67 4.05 -7.90
C LEU A 91 -10.09 5.25 -7.05
N SER A 92 -10.34 5.06 -5.75
CA SER A 92 -10.66 6.17 -4.85
C SER A 92 -9.51 7.19 -4.77
N GLY A 93 -8.26 6.70 -4.72
CA GLY A 93 -7.08 7.56 -4.76
C GLY A 93 -6.88 8.22 -6.13
N TYR A 94 -7.06 7.48 -7.21
CA TYR A 94 -6.93 8.01 -8.55
C TYR A 94 -7.93 9.13 -8.86
N PHE A 95 -9.20 8.96 -8.50
CA PHE A 95 -10.21 10.00 -8.69
C PHE A 95 -9.99 11.24 -7.82
N ASP A 96 -9.36 11.07 -6.65
CA ASP A 96 -8.94 12.23 -5.86
C ASP A 96 -7.78 12.97 -6.51
N ASP A 97 -6.77 12.24 -6.99
CA ASP A 97 -5.62 12.82 -7.71
C ASP A 97 -6.00 13.49 -9.02
N ALA A 98 -7.03 12.99 -9.71
CA ALA A 98 -7.51 13.51 -10.99
C ALA A 98 -8.55 14.64 -10.82
N ALA A 99 -9.06 14.90 -9.61
CA ALA A 99 -10.06 15.92 -9.37
C ALA A 99 -9.44 17.33 -9.46
N GLU A 100 -10.17 18.28 -10.10
CA GLU A 100 -9.74 19.69 -10.16
C GLU A 100 -9.54 20.30 -8.76
N THR A 101 -10.39 19.90 -7.81
CA THR A 101 -10.28 20.25 -6.38
C THR A 101 -10.14 18.97 -5.57
N ALA A 102 -9.11 18.89 -4.71
CA ALA A 102 -8.89 17.74 -3.84
C ALA A 102 -10.16 17.40 -3.04
N TRP A 103 -10.46 16.11 -2.94
CA TRP A 103 -11.62 15.67 -2.18
C TRP A 103 -11.49 16.03 -0.70
N ASN A 104 -12.65 16.32 -0.09
CA ASN A 104 -12.71 16.51 1.34
C ASN A 104 -12.26 15.23 2.06
N GLU A 105 -11.50 15.37 3.13
CA GLU A 105 -10.98 14.28 3.95
C GLU A 105 -12.07 13.37 4.52
N TYR A 106 -13.26 13.94 4.80
CA TYR A 106 -14.43 13.15 5.22
C TYR A 106 -14.90 12.18 4.12
N LYS A 107 -14.90 12.62 2.86
CA LYS A 107 -15.27 11.77 1.72
C LYS A 107 -14.27 10.63 1.55
N LYS A 108 -12.96 10.94 1.63
CA LYS A 108 -11.89 9.93 1.56
C LYS A 108 -12.02 8.93 2.70
N GLY A 109 -12.12 9.43 3.94
CA GLY A 109 -12.24 8.61 5.12
C GLY A 109 -13.47 7.70 5.13
N LEU A 110 -14.60 8.18 4.57
CA LEU A 110 -15.82 7.37 4.44
C LEU A 110 -15.65 6.23 3.42
N ILE A 111 -15.02 6.51 2.29
CA ILE A 111 -14.74 5.46 1.28
C ILE A 111 -13.81 4.40 1.87
N ASP A 112 -12.74 4.83 2.56
CA ASP A 112 -11.82 3.89 3.23
C ASP A 112 -12.54 3.07 4.31
N LEU A 113 -13.46 3.69 5.04
CA LEU A 113 -14.27 2.99 6.04
C LEU A 113 -15.14 1.91 5.39
N VAL A 114 -15.81 2.22 4.28
CA VAL A 114 -16.62 1.24 3.55
C VAL A 114 -15.76 0.09 3.05
N ILE A 115 -14.60 0.37 2.46
CA ILE A 115 -13.64 -0.66 2.02
C ILE A 115 -13.21 -1.53 3.21
N ALA A 116 -12.87 -0.92 4.34
CA ALA A 116 -12.45 -1.61 5.55
C ALA A 116 -13.56 -2.50 6.15
N VAL A 117 -14.82 -2.02 6.14
CA VAL A 117 -15.98 -2.80 6.62
C VAL A 117 -16.20 -4.02 5.73
N VAL A 118 -16.23 -3.84 4.40
CA VAL A 118 -16.44 -4.95 3.47
C VAL A 118 -15.29 -5.97 3.58
N ALA A 119 -14.05 -5.51 3.66
CA ALA A 119 -12.89 -6.38 3.84
C ALA A 119 -12.93 -7.13 5.18
N GLY A 120 -13.29 -6.44 6.28
CA GLY A 120 -13.37 -7.04 7.61
C GLY A 120 -14.46 -8.10 7.72
N VAL A 121 -15.66 -7.81 7.19
CA VAL A 121 -16.76 -8.79 7.14
C VAL A 121 -16.35 -10.00 6.28
N THR A 122 -15.75 -9.75 5.11
CA THR A 122 -15.26 -10.83 4.24
C THR A 122 -14.22 -11.67 4.97
N TYR A 123 -13.23 -11.02 5.62
CA TYR A 123 -12.20 -11.74 6.36
C TYR A 123 -12.78 -12.65 7.44
N LEU A 124 -13.65 -12.13 8.28
CA LEU A 124 -14.26 -12.90 9.38
C LEU A 124 -15.12 -14.06 8.89
N ASN A 125 -15.81 -13.91 7.78
CA ASN A 125 -16.64 -14.97 7.22
C ASN A 125 -15.80 -16.14 6.66
N PHE A 126 -14.60 -15.88 6.15
CA PHE A 126 -13.74 -16.91 5.58
C PHE A 126 -12.67 -17.45 6.53
N ASN A 127 -12.21 -16.66 7.50
CA ASN A 127 -11.09 -17.01 8.36
C ASN A 127 -11.47 -17.15 9.86
N GLY A 128 -12.68 -16.74 10.25
CA GLY A 128 -13.12 -16.80 11.64
C GLY A 128 -12.54 -15.70 12.52
N THR A 129 -12.56 -15.93 13.84
CA THR A 129 -12.24 -14.93 14.85
C THR A 129 -10.98 -15.26 15.66
N GLU A 130 -10.20 -16.22 15.23
CA GLU A 130 -8.93 -16.57 15.87
C GLU A 130 -7.85 -15.54 15.55
N VAL A 131 -7.12 -15.15 16.60
CA VAL A 131 -6.02 -14.18 16.54
C VAL A 131 -4.81 -14.80 17.20
N ASN A 132 -3.67 -14.74 16.54
CA ASN A 132 -2.39 -15.14 17.10
C ASN A 132 -1.60 -13.92 17.56
N PHE A 133 -1.09 -13.96 18.76
CA PHE A 133 -0.18 -12.97 19.32
C PHE A 133 1.02 -13.68 19.95
N LEU A 134 2.17 -13.58 19.32
CA LEU A 134 3.37 -14.35 19.63
C LEU A 134 3.05 -15.86 19.62
N SER A 135 3.17 -16.55 20.75
CA SER A 135 2.85 -17.96 20.94
C SER A 135 1.43 -18.22 21.44
N TRP A 136 0.62 -17.19 21.63
CA TRP A 136 -0.72 -17.29 22.18
C TRP A 136 -1.76 -17.18 21.06
N SER A 137 -2.74 -18.09 21.07
CA SER A 137 -3.90 -18.06 20.18
C SER A 137 -5.15 -17.89 21.03
N PHE A 138 -6.00 -16.96 20.66
CA PHE A 138 -7.26 -16.68 21.35
C PHE A 138 -8.32 -16.23 20.36
N SER A 139 -9.59 -16.45 20.69
CA SER A 139 -10.72 -16.01 19.89
C SER A 139 -11.31 -14.73 20.46
N LEU A 140 -11.56 -13.76 19.58
CA LEU A 140 -12.24 -12.51 19.94
C LEU A 140 -13.75 -12.61 19.62
N PRO A 141 -14.62 -11.92 20.36
CA PRO A 141 -16.01 -11.74 19.94
C PRO A 141 -16.06 -11.09 18.55
N TYR A 142 -16.94 -11.58 17.66
CA TYR A 142 -17.05 -11.15 16.28
C TYR A 142 -17.05 -9.60 16.11
N ALA A 143 -17.90 -8.92 16.87
CA ALA A 143 -18.03 -7.46 16.78
C ALA A 143 -16.75 -6.73 17.20
N VAL A 144 -16.05 -7.22 18.23
CA VAL A 144 -14.79 -6.62 18.70
C VAL A 144 -13.71 -6.79 17.64
N TYR A 145 -13.58 -7.99 17.08
CA TYR A 145 -12.57 -8.26 16.07
C TYR A 145 -12.86 -7.49 14.77
N LEU A 146 -14.13 -7.40 14.38
CA LEU A 146 -14.52 -6.59 13.22
C LEU A 146 -14.09 -5.12 13.38
N ILE A 147 -14.32 -4.53 14.55
CA ILE A 147 -13.90 -3.14 14.84
C ILE A 147 -12.38 -3.02 14.75
N LEU A 148 -11.63 -3.95 15.32
CA LEU A 148 -10.17 -3.93 15.25
C LEU A 148 -9.64 -4.08 13.82
N ILE A 149 -10.25 -4.95 13.01
CA ILE A 149 -9.91 -5.09 11.58
C ILE A 149 -10.18 -3.80 10.81
N ILE A 150 -11.35 -3.19 11.03
CA ILE A 150 -11.70 -1.91 10.39
C ILE A 150 -10.67 -0.83 10.73
N VAL A 151 -10.33 -0.70 12.01
CA VAL A 151 -9.33 0.27 12.49
C VAL A 151 -7.96 -0.01 11.86
N LEU A 152 -7.54 -1.28 11.81
CA LEU A 152 -6.26 -1.69 11.22
C LEU A 152 -6.19 -1.31 9.73
N ILE A 153 -7.21 -1.68 8.95
CA ILE A 153 -7.22 -1.39 7.50
C ILE A 153 -7.27 0.11 7.27
N TRP A 154 -8.16 0.81 7.95
CA TRP A 154 -8.31 2.27 7.82
C TRP A 154 -7.03 3.01 8.22
N ALA A 155 -6.41 2.64 9.33
CA ALA A 155 -5.15 3.22 9.79
C ALA A 155 -4.01 2.93 8.80
N SER A 156 -3.90 1.68 8.32
CA SER A 156 -2.87 1.28 7.35
C SER A 156 -2.95 2.10 6.06
N ILE A 157 -4.16 2.25 5.48
CA ILE A 157 -4.37 3.06 4.28
C ILE A 157 -3.84 4.49 4.51
N ASN A 158 -4.18 5.09 5.66
CA ASN A 158 -3.84 6.48 5.93
C ASN A 158 -2.36 6.69 6.26
N VAL A 159 -1.72 5.84 7.08
CA VAL A 159 -0.30 6.01 7.40
C VAL A 159 0.60 5.75 6.19
N VAL A 160 0.25 4.78 5.35
CA VAL A 160 1.00 4.50 4.12
C VAL A 160 0.85 5.64 3.12
N ASN A 161 -0.36 6.20 2.97
CA ASN A 161 -0.61 7.37 2.12
C ASN A 161 0.18 8.59 2.62
N CYS A 162 0.22 8.84 3.93
CA CYS A 162 0.98 9.95 4.49
C CYS A 162 2.51 9.81 4.33
N THR A 163 3.04 8.58 4.19
CA THR A 163 4.46 8.33 3.98
C THR A 163 4.89 8.54 2.52
N ASP A 164 3.94 8.62 1.57
CA ASP A 164 4.24 8.87 0.14
C ASP A 164 4.56 10.35 -0.15
N GLY A 165 5.55 10.88 0.57
CA GLY A 165 6.01 12.27 0.44
C GLY A 165 7.39 12.43 -0.18
N VAL A 166 8.17 11.35 -0.30
CA VAL A 166 9.57 11.36 -0.77
C VAL A 166 9.76 10.29 -1.84
N ASP A 167 10.48 10.66 -2.90
CA ASP A 167 10.83 9.76 -4.01
C ASP A 167 11.51 8.48 -3.48
N GLY A 168 10.95 7.32 -3.83
CA GLY A 168 11.44 6.00 -3.48
C GLY A 168 11.12 5.52 -2.06
N LEU A 169 10.72 6.39 -1.12
CA LEU A 169 10.56 6.03 0.29
C LEU A 169 9.43 5.03 0.51
N SER A 170 8.20 5.41 0.16
CA SER A 170 7.01 4.62 0.47
C SER A 170 7.05 3.23 -0.16
N ALA A 171 7.43 3.14 -1.43
CA ALA A 171 7.54 1.86 -2.13
C ALA A 171 8.68 0.98 -1.59
N SER A 172 9.84 1.56 -1.22
CA SER A 172 10.94 0.79 -0.63
C SER A 172 10.56 0.22 0.74
N VAL A 173 9.91 1.02 1.59
CA VAL A 173 9.42 0.56 2.89
C VAL A 173 8.36 -0.53 2.70
N ALA A 174 7.47 -0.41 1.70
CA ALA A 174 6.49 -1.44 1.40
C ALA A 174 7.13 -2.75 0.96
N VAL A 175 8.15 -2.71 0.10
CA VAL A 175 8.90 -3.92 -0.31
C VAL A 175 9.50 -4.61 0.92
N VAL A 176 10.11 -3.87 1.83
CA VAL A 176 10.66 -4.43 3.08
C VAL A 176 9.54 -4.99 3.97
N THR A 177 8.45 -4.26 4.15
CA THR A 177 7.31 -4.69 4.97
C THR A 177 6.67 -5.97 4.43
N ILE A 178 6.36 -6.01 3.13
CA ILE A 178 5.79 -7.20 2.46
C ILE A 178 6.78 -8.36 2.55
N GLY A 179 8.07 -8.11 2.26
CA GLY A 179 9.12 -9.11 2.37
C GLY A 179 9.24 -9.69 3.78
N THR A 180 9.08 -8.87 4.82
CA THR A 180 9.07 -9.33 6.22
C THR A 180 7.92 -10.30 6.47
N TYR A 181 6.69 -10.01 6.01
CA TYR A 181 5.57 -10.94 6.11
C TYR A 181 5.82 -12.24 5.36
N LEU A 182 6.33 -12.17 4.14
CA LEU A 182 6.61 -13.34 3.32
C LEU A 182 7.70 -14.24 3.91
N LEU A 183 8.68 -13.66 4.60
CA LEU A 183 9.75 -14.41 5.26
C LEU A 183 9.31 -14.98 6.61
N ALA A 184 8.61 -14.18 7.42
CA ALA A 184 8.24 -14.56 8.77
C ALA A 184 7.02 -15.50 8.81
N TYR A 185 6.06 -15.34 7.89
CA TYR A 185 4.75 -16.00 7.92
C TYR A 185 4.42 -16.73 6.62
N LYS A 186 5.42 -17.30 5.97
CA LYS A 186 5.25 -17.98 4.67
C LYS A 186 4.23 -19.11 4.72
N THR A 187 4.23 -19.86 5.81
CA THR A 187 3.37 -21.04 6.00
C THR A 187 1.91 -20.62 6.20
N GLU A 188 1.71 -19.60 7.01
CA GLU A 188 0.40 -19.07 7.39
C GLU A 188 -0.26 -18.32 6.23
N LEU A 189 0.52 -17.56 5.47
CA LEU A 189 0.05 -16.87 4.27
C LEU A 189 -0.35 -17.82 3.15
N ALA A 190 0.27 -19.00 3.11
CA ALA A 190 0.01 -20.03 2.12
C ALA A 190 -0.09 -19.44 0.68
N GLU A 191 -1.21 -19.67 0.00
CA GLU A 191 -1.44 -19.20 -1.37
C GLU A 191 -1.56 -17.67 -1.49
N TYR A 192 -2.00 -16.98 -0.43
CA TYR A 192 -2.07 -15.50 -0.43
C TYR A 192 -0.69 -14.85 -0.41
N GLY A 193 0.33 -15.56 0.06
CA GLY A 193 1.72 -15.13 -0.03
C GLY A 193 2.19 -14.88 -1.46
N THR A 194 1.69 -15.66 -2.43
CA THR A 194 1.97 -15.43 -3.85
C THR A 194 1.50 -14.05 -4.32
N ALA A 195 0.36 -13.55 -3.83
CA ALA A 195 -0.06 -12.17 -4.12
C ALA A 195 0.93 -11.13 -3.56
N GLY A 196 1.53 -11.40 -2.39
CA GLY A 196 2.61 -10.57 -1.84
C GLY A 196 3.85 -10.56 -2.72
N VAL A 197 4.24 -11.71 -3.26
CA VAL A 197 5.37 -11.81 -4.20
C VAL A 197 5.10 -11.04 -5.49
N VAL A 198 3.89 -11.14 -6.04
CA VAL A 198 3.43 -10.36 -7.21
C VAL A 198 3.49 -8.87 -6.92
N PHE A 199 3.00 -8.45 -5.75
CA PHE A 199 3.03 -7.05 -5.33
C PHE A 199 4.46 -6.51 -5.24
N MET A 200 5.39 -7.28 -4.67
CA MET A 200 6.81 -6.90 -4.61
C MET A 200 7.42 -6.73 -6.00
N GLY A 201 7.12 -7.64 -6.94
CA GLY A 201 7.60 -7.53 -8.33
C GLY A 201 7.16 -6.23 -8.98
N ALA A 202 5.88 -5.88 -8.86
CA ALA A 202 5.34 -4.64 -9.41
C ALA A 202 5.93 -3.38 -8.74
N LEU A 203 6.09 -3.38 -7.40
CA LEU A 203 6.71 -2.27 -6.67
C LEU A 203 8.18 -2.07 -7.06
N LEU A 204 8.94 -3.13 -7.28
CA LEU A 204 10.33 -3.02 -7.70
C LEU A 204 10.44 -2.46 -9.12
N ALA A 205 9.52 -2.80 -10.03
CA ALA A 205 9.42 -2.19 -11.33
C ALA A 205 9.10 -0.69 -11.24
N TYR A 206 8.11 -0.33 -10.43
CA TYR A 206 7.77 1.08 -10.17
C TYR A 206 8.95 1.85 -9.57
N LEU A 207 9.67 1.28 -8.60
CA LEU A 207 10.85 1.89 -7.97
C LEU A 207 11.94 2.25 -8.98
N TRP A 208 12.06 1.53 -10.08
CA TRP A 208 13.01 1.86 -11.13
C TRP A 208 12.81 3.28 -11.68
N SER A 209 11.56 3.73 -11.77
CA SER A 209 11.20 5.07 -12.24
C SER A 209 10.96 6.08 -11.11
N ASN A 210 10.73 5.60 -9.88
CA ASN A 210 10.47 6.46 -8.72
C ASN A 210 11.72 6.71 -7.85
N ALA A 211 12.79 5.93 -7.99
CA ALA A 211 14.07 6.23 -7.33
C ALA A 211 14.67 7.54 -7.85
N LYS A 212 15.43 8.26 -6.99
CA LYS A 212 16.04 9.55 -7.38
C LYS A 212 17.01 9.42 -8.54
N PRO A 213 16.89 10.28 -9.58
CA PRO A 213 15.86 11.31 -9.80
C PRO A 213 14.56 10.69 -10.32
N SER A 214 13.44 10.87 -9.58
CA SER A 214 12.18 10.23 -9.98
C SER A 214 11.56 10.89 -11.20
N SER A 215 11.00 10.06 -12.07
CA SER A 215 10.19 10.48 -13.23
C SER A 215 8.70 10.20 -13.05
N LEU A 216 8.37 9.25 -12.15
CA LEU A 216 7.01 8.78 -11.88
C LEU A 216 6.66 8.90 -10.39
N LEU A 217 5.41 9.26 -10.11
CA LEU A 217 4.83 9.29 -8.77
C LEU A 217 3.62 8.36 -8.71
N MET A 218 3.49 7.56 -7.63
CA MET A 218 2.36 6.64 -7.48
C MET A 218 1.03 7.34 -7.21
N GLY A 219 1.08 8.47 -6.51
CA GLY A 219 -0.11 9.21 -6.06
C GLY A 219 -0.92 8.46 -5.01
N ASP A 220 -2.06 9.04 -4.67
CA ASP A 220 -3.02 8.45 -3.72
C ASP A 220 -3.56 7.11 -4.23
N ALA A 221 -3.62 6.93 -5.57
CA ALA A 221 -3.98 5.66 -6.19
C ALA A 221 -3.09 4.49 -5.72
N GLY A 222 -1.77 4.68 -5.72
CA GLY A 222 -0.83 3.63 -5.35
C GLY A 222 -0.70 3.45 -3.84
N SER A 223 -0.52 4.55 -3.12
CA SER A 223 -0.26 4.51 -1.68
C SER A 223 -1.43 3.97 -0.87
N ARG A 224 -2.68 4.28 -1.23
CA ARG A 224 -3.89 3.77 -0.56
C ARG A 224 -4.08 2.27 -0.82
N ALA A 225 -3.93 1.83 -2.08
CA ALA A 225 -3.98 0.41 -2.42
C ALA A 225 -2.88 -0.40 -1.71
N MET A 226 -1.68 0.15 -1.62
CA MET A 226 -0.55 -0.45 -0.91
C MET A 226 -0.83 -0.59 0.59
N GLY A 227 -1.41 0.45 1.23
CA GLY A 227 -1.82 0.40 2.64
C GLY A 227 -2.89 -0.66 2.89
N PHE A 228 -3.91 -0.74 2.03
CA PHE A 228 -4.92 -1.79 2.08
C PHE A 228 -4.27 -3.18 1.99
N PHE A 229 -3.39 -3.41 1.03
CA PHE A 229 -2.75 -4.70 0.82
C PHE A 229 -1.88 -5.15 2.01
N ILE A 230 -1.09 -4.24 2.61
CA ILE A 230 -0.26 -4.53 3.79
C ILE A 230 -1.14 -4.93 4.98
N ALA A 231 -2.25 -4.24 5.21
CA ALA A 231 -3.21 -4.63 6.25
C ALA A 231 -3.79 -6.03 6.00
N MET A 232 -4.15 -6.34 4.74
CA MET A 232 -4.66 -7.67 4.39
C MET A 232 -3.62 -8.77 4.56
N LEU A 233 -2.34 -8.52 4.29
CA LEU A 233 -1.26 -9.48 4.59
C LEU A 233 -1.17 -9.77 6.09
N SER A 234 -1.26 -8.74 6.94
CA SER A 234 -1.19 -8.91 8.39
C SER A 234 -2.37 -9.69 8.95
N LEU A 235 -3.54 -9.55 8.35
CA LEU A 235 -4.73 -10.34 8.70
C LEU A 235 -4.59 -11.77 8.21
N LYS A 236 -4.20 -11.97 6.95
CA LYS A 236 -4.10 -13.29 6.33
C LYS A 236 -3.02 -14.19 6.91
N CYS A 237 -1.98 -13.63 7.53
CA CYS A 237 -1.04 -14.45 8.31
C CYS A 237 -1.59 -14.85 9.69
N GLY A 238 -2.78 -14.39 10.09
CA GLY A 238 -3.35 -14.66 11.40
C GLY A 238 -2.71 -13.91 12.57
N HIS A 239 -1.78 -12.98 12.27
CA HIS A 239 -1.02 -12.20 13.25
C HIS A 239 -1.24 -10.69 13.05
N PRO A 240 -2.46 -10.15 13.28
CA PRO A 240 -2.76 -8.74 13.01
C PRO A 240 -1.86 -7.77 13.78
N PHE A 241 -1.39 -8.15 14.97
CA PHE A 241 -0.47 -7.34 15.77
C PHE A 241 0.96 -7.27 15.18
N ALA A 242 1.34 -8.19 14.29
CA ALA A 242 2.60 -8.11 13.57
C ALA A 242 2.70 -6.83 12.70
N PHE A 243 1.55 -6.23 12.35
CA PHE A 243 1.50 -4.93 11.67
C PHE A 243 2.27 -3.84 12.42
N LEU A 244 2.18 -3.82 13.76
CA LEU A 244 2.86 -2.82 14.58
C LEU A 244 4.38 -2.86 14.45
N LEU A 245 4.95 -4.05 14.19
CA LEU A 245 6.39 -4.23 14.00
C LEU A 245 6.79 -4.17 12.53
N ALA A 246 6.09 -4.90 11.66
CA ALA A 246 6.45 -4.98 10.25
C ALA A 246 6.24 -3.64 9.51
N ALA A 247 5.21 -2.88 9.88
CA ALA A 247 4.89 -1.58 9.31
C ALA A 247 5.33 -0.40 10.20
N ILE A 248 6.26 -0.61 11.15
CA ILE A 248 6.66 0.40 12.14
C ILE A 248 7.11 1.72 11.49
N VAL A 249 7.80 1.65 10.35
CA VAL A 249 8.27 2.83 9.63
C VAL A 249 7.10 3.63 9.09
N PHE A 250 6.09 2.98 8.51
CA PHE A 250 4.86 3.64 8.07
C PHE A 250 4.09 4.25 9.24
N ILE A 251 3.99 3.52 10.36
CA ILE A 251 3.28 3.99 11.55
C ILE A 251 3.95 5.25 12.10
N VAL A 252 5.26 5.22 12.26
CA VAL A 252 6.01 6.36 12.83
C VAL A 252 5.97 7.56 11.88
N ASP A 253 6.36 7.37 10.62
CA ASP A 253 6.44 8.47 9.66
C ASP A 253 5.05 9.03 9.30
N GLY A 254 4.10 8.14 9.00
CA GLY A 254 2.72 8.54 8.69
C GLY A 254 2.02 9.21 9.86
N SER A 255 2.17 8.70 11.09
CA SER A 255 1.58 9.32 12.28
C SER A 255 2.19 10.68 12.57
N LEU A 256 3.49 10.85 12.40
CA LEU A 256 4.15 12.17 12.52
C LEU A 256 3.67 13.14 11.44
N GLY A 257 3.44 12.65 10.21
CA GLY A 257 2.85 13.42 9.12
C GLY A 257 1.45 13.92 9.46
N ILE A 258 0.57 13.01 9.90
CA ILE A 258 -0.81 13.33 10.31
C ILE A 258 -0.80 14.32 11.49
N LEU A 259 0.03 14.08 12.50
CA LEU A 259 0.14 14.97 13.67
C LEU A 259 0.58 16.37 13.25
N LYS A 260 1.57 16.48 12.37
CA LYS A 260 2.07 17.77 11.85
C LYS A 260 0.98 18.55 11.10
N ILE A 261 0.24 17.87 10.23
CA ILE A 261 -0.88 18.48 9.48
C ILE A 261 -1.97 18.94 10.44
N SER A 262 -2.34 18.11 11.42
CA SER A 262 -3.36 18.40 12.42
C SER A 262 -2.97 19.58 13.32
N LEU A 263 -1.75 19.62 13.84
CA LEU A 263 -1.23 20.73 14.65
C LEU A 263 -1.20 22.05 13.88
N LYS A 264 -0.76 22.01 12.60
CA LYS A 264 -0.78 23.20 11.75
C LYS A 264 -2.19 23.71 11.49
N ARG A 265 -3.16 22.77 11.27
CA ARG A 265 -4.55 23.11 10.93
C ARG A 265 -5.36 23.61 12.12
N PHE A 266 -5.25 22.96 13.29
CA PHE A 266 -6.08 23.25 14.46
C PHE A 266 -5.43 24.23 15.45
N LEU A 267 -4.11 24.18 15.61
CA LEU A 267 -3.39 24.96 16.61
C LEU A 267 -2.50 26.06 16.00
N HIS A 268 -2.40 26.12 14.66
CA HIS A 268 -1.49 27.03 13.93
C HIS A 268 -0.03 26.95 14.39
N ILE A 269 0.37 25.83 15.01
CA ILE A 269 1.70 25.62 15.57
C ILE A 269 2.51 24.74 14.60
N SER A 270 3.69 25.21 14.18
CA SER A 270 4.64 24.46 13.37
C SER A 270 5.77 23.90 14.25
N ILE A 271 5.49 22.85 15.02
CA ILE A 271 6.41 22.38 16.09
C ILE A 271 7.45 21.36 15.59
N LEU A 272 7.22 20.63 14.50
CA LEU A 272 8.08 19.49 14.14
C LEU A 272 8.82 19.70 12.82
N LYS A 273 10.13 19.96 12.95
CA LYS A 273 11.11 19.79 11.87
C LYS A 273 11.62 18.34 11.78
N LEU A 274 11.07 17.41 12.58
CA LEU A 274 11.47 16.02 12.72
C LEU A 274 10.48 15.10 12.00
N SER A 275 10.73 14.84 10.73
CA SER A 275 10.25 13.70 9.97
C SER A 275 11.47 13.04 9.36
N LEU A 276 11.43 11.75 9.04
CA LEU A 276 12.46 11.03 8.26
C LEU A 276 12.79 11.80 6.97
N ILE A 277 11.83 12.55 6.45
CA ILE A 277 11.95 13.49 5.33
C ILE A 277 13.03 14.57 5.58
N HIS A 278 13.19 15.06 6.81
CA HIS A 278 14.24 16.04 7.15
C HIS A 278 15.60 15.42 7.46
N ILE A 279 15.64 14.12 7.80
CA ILE A 279 16.90 13.40 8.07
C ILE A 279 17.60 13.06 6.73
N SER A 280 16.84 12.89 5.65
CA SER A 280 17.39 12.58 4.32
C SER A 280 17.91 13.80 3.54
N GLU A 281 17.75 15.03 4.03
CA GLU A 281 18.14 16.28 3.35
C GLU A 281 19.30 17.12 3.96
N PRO A 282 20.21 16.61 4.83
CA PRO A 282 21.26 17.46 5.39
C PRO A 282 22.33 17.91 4.39
N THR A 283 22.39 17.36 3.20
CA THR A 283 23.56 17.50 2.32
C THR A 283 23.44 18.54 1.19
N ARG A 284 22.33 19.26 1.06
CA ARG A 284 22.10 20.21 -0.06
C ARG A 284 22.28 21.70 0.26
N ARG A 285 22.83 22.03 1.45
CA ARG A 285 23.11 23.43 1.80
C ARG A 285 24.58 23.85 1.69
N SER A 286 25.37 23.09 0.97
CA SER A 286 26.77 23.48 0.71
C SER A 286 27.09 23.16 -0.74
N TYR A 287 26.75 24.06 -1.63
CA TYR A 287 27.47 24.42 -2.85
C TYR A 287 26.68 25.50 -3.59
#